data_8758bbff4bbcb6e118cce1053bb9e623
#
_entry.id   8758bbff4bbcb6e118cce1053bb9e623
#
_cell.length_a   1.000
_cell.length_b   1.000
_cell.length_c   1.000
_cell.angle_alpha   90.00
_cell.angle_beta   90.00
_cell.angle_gamma   90.00
#
_symmetry.space_group_name_H-M   'P 1'
#
loop_
_entity.id
_entity.type
_entity.pdbx_description
1 polymer ?
#
loop_
_entity_poly.entity_id
_entity_poly.type
_entity_poly.pdbx_seq_one_letter_code
_entity_poly.pdbx_strand_id
1 'polypeptide(L)'
;MATNISKMFVGALHKIAAQPWVYDLIQRAAGQRKCIELVRKTVATLPAQTVVDVGGGTGNFREVWPANCRYVCLDLEMPKLLSFRAKVPDGLAVLSDASRMSLASGSADVVTCIAVTHHLSGALLDRVMDEAFRVLRAGGRIVLFDPVVNRERWIGQMLWRLDRGAYPRTAEELREKLERRFRVTHWERFAVYHEYALGIGTKLASD
;
A
#
# COMPACT_ATOMS: atom_id res chain seq x y z
N MET A 1 -20.68 8.55 -31.48
CA MET A 1 -19.65 9.60 -31.28
C MET A 1 -19.48 10.01 -29.82
N ALA A 2 -20.50 10.06 -28.97
CA ALA A 2 -20.39 10.45 -27.54
C ALA A 2 -19.51 9.52 -26.68
N THR A 3 -19.47 8.24 -26.96
CA THR A 3 -18.70 7.22 -26.20
C THR A 3 -17.18 7.34 -26.34
N ASN A 4 -16.68 7.89 -27.44
CA ASN A 4 -15.23 8.03 -27.68
C ASN A 4 -14.65 9.29 -27.02
N ILE A 5 -15.41 10.38 -26.96
CA ILE A 5 -15.01 11.64 -26.31
C ILE A 5 -14.94 11.45 -24.80
N SER A 6 -15.90 10.74 -24.21
CA SER A 6 -15.90 10.42 -22.77
C SER A 6 -14.70 9.56 -22.37
N LYS A 7 -14.35 8.54 -23.15
CA LYS A 7 -13.15 7.71 -22.91
C LYS A 7 -11.85 8.49 -23.05
N MET A 8 -11.77 9.38 -24.03
CA MET A 8 -10.61 10.27 -24.22
C MET A 8 -10.45 11.25 -23.06
N PHE A 9 -11.56 11.83 -22.58
CA PHE A 9 -11.57 12.76 -21.44
C PHE A 9 -11.17 12.06 -20.13
N VAL A 10 -11.71 10.88 -19.87
CA VAL A 10 -11.34 10.03 -18.72
C VAL A 10 -9.85 9.62 -18.79
N GLY A 11 -9.35 9.26 -19.98
CA GLY A 11 -7.94 8.94 -20.18
C GLY A 11 -7.00 10.12 -19.94
N ALA A 12 -7.39 11.36 -20.34
CA ALA A 12 -6.64 12.56 -20.06
C ALA A 12 -6.63 12.92 -18.57
N LEU A 13 -7.78 12.79 -17.89
CA LEU A 13 -7.89 12.97 -16.44
C LEU A 13 -7.02 11.96 -15.68
N HIS A 14 -6.99 10.70 -16.11
CA HIS A 14 -6.12 9.69 -15.50
C HIS A 14 -4.62 9.98 -15.68
N LYS A 15 -4.22 10.53 -16.84
CA LYS A 15 -2.82 10.95 -17.06
C LYS A 15 -2.43 12.15 -16.17
N ILE A 16 -3.34 13.12 -15.98
CA ILE A 16 -3.12 14.26 -15.09
C ILE A 16 -3.05 13.78 -13.63
N ALA A 17 -3.98 12.92 -13.22
CA ALA A 17 -4.02 12.34 -11.87
C ALA A 17 -2.80 11.42 -11.57
N ALA A 18 -2.10 10.94 -12.60
CA ALA A 18 -0.87 10.18 -12.46
C ALA A 18 0.36 11.05 -12.18
N GLN A 19 0.27 12.39 -12.38
CA GLN A 19 1.37 13.29 -12.03
C GLN A 19 1.59 13.26 -10.50
N PRO A 20 2.85 13.11 -10.02
CA PRO A 20 3.13 12.91 -8.59
C PRO A 20 2.51 13.98 -7.68
N TRP A 21 2.58 15.26 -8.08
CA TRP A 21 2.03 16.35 -7.28
C TRP A 21 0.49 16.38 -7.25
N VAL A 22 -0.18 16.00 -8.36
CA VAL A 22 -1.64 15.87 -8.42
C VAL A 22 -2.10 14.70 -7.57
N TYR A 23 -1.40 13.58 -7.68
CA TYR A 23 -1.64 12.40 -6.85
C TYR A 23 -1.57 12.74 -5.35
N ASP A 24 -0.49 13.41 -4.93
CA ASP A 24 -0.33 13.83 -3.53
C ASP A 24 -1.44 14.79 -3.06
N LEU A 25 -1.86 15.71 -3.93
CA LEU A 25 -2.96 16.65 -3.60
C LEU A 25 -4.29 15.90 -3.40
N ILE A 26 -4.60 14.96 -4.30
CA ILE A 26 -5.81 14.12 -4.20
C ILE A 26 -5.78 13.30 -2.91
N GLN A 27 -4.65 12.66 -2.59
CA GLN A 27 -4.49 11.86 -1.39
C GLN A 27 -4.68 12.69 -0.11
N ARG A 28 -4.12 13.91 -0.07
CA ARG A 28 -4.31 14.83 1.06
C ARG A 28 -5.79 15.21 1.24
N ALA A 29 -6.49 15.52 0.15
CA ALA A 29 -7.93 15.82 0.17
C ALA A 29 -8.77 14.61 0.59
N ALA A 30 -8.33 13.38 0.26
CA ALA A 30 -8.97 12.12 0.61
C ALA A 30 -8.72 11.67 2.08
N GLY A 31 -8.22 12.54 2.97
CA GLY A 31 -8.08 12.23 4.39
C GLY A 31 -6.79 11.49 4.77
N GLN A 32 -5.78 11.52 3.90
CA GLN A 32 -4.48 10.86 4.10
C GLN A 32 -3.86 11.12 5.47
N ARG A 33 -3.93 12.36 6.00
CA ARG A 33 -3.37 12.69 7.33
C ARG A 33 -3.95 11.81 8.44
N LYS A 34 -5.27 11.62 8.43
CA LYS A 34 -5.95 10.76 9.42
C LYS A 34 -5.53 9.30 9.26
N CYS A 35 -5.37 8.83 8.03
CA CYS A 35 -4.85 7.49 7.74
C CYS A 35 -3.42 7.32 8.25
N ILE A 36 -2.54 8.29 8.01
CA ILE A 36 -1.16 8.31 8.52
C ILE A 36 -1.13 8.23 10.05
N GLU A 37 -1.95 9.01 10.75
CA GLU A 37 -2.03 9.00 12.22
C GLU A 37 -2.47 7.64 12.77
N LEU A 38 -3.48 7.01 12.12
CA LEU A 38 -3.97 5.69 12.51
C LEU A 38 -2.90 4.62 12.31
N VAL A 39 -2.30 4.57 11.10
CA VAL A 39 -1.22 3.62 10.81
C VAL A 39 -0.04 3.84 11.77
N ARG A 40 0.38 5.08 12.02
CA ARG A 40 1.48 5.41 12.94
C ARG A 40 1.24 4.86 14.34
N LYS A 41 0.04 5.04 14.90
CA LYS A 41 -0.31 4.51 16.22
C LYS A 41 -0.19 2.99 16.28
N THR A 42 -0.67 2.31 15.24
CA THR A 42 -0.70 0.84 15.19
C THR A 42 0.70 0.25 15.00
N VAL A 43 1.57 0.90 14.20
CA VAL A 43 2.92 0.39 13.95
C VAL A 43 3.99 0.89 14.92
N ALA A 44 3.65 1.79 15.85
CA ALA A 44 4.60 2.47 16.74
C ALA A 44 5.48 1.52 17.58
N THR A 45 4.98 0.32 17.88
CA THR A 45 5.70 -0.68 18.68
C THR A 45 6.43 -1.72 17.84
N LEU A 46 6.34 -1.64 16.51
CA LEU A 46 7.01 -2.60 15.64
C LEU A 46 8.52 -2.32 15.57
N PRO A 47 9.36 -3.34 15.72
CA PRO A 47 10.79 -3.20 15.46
C PRO A 47 11.01 -2.96 13.97
N ALA A 48 11.43 -1.76 13.59
CA ALA A 48 11.55 -1.33 12.22
C ALA A 48 12.96 -0.77 11.92
N GLN A 49 13.97 -1.64 11.84
CA GLN A 49 15.31 -1.26 11.36
C GLN A 49 15.34 -1.15 9.84
N THR A 50 14.71 -2.12 9.14
CA THR A 50 14.56 -2.10 7.68
C THR A 50 13.09 -2.28 7.32
N VAL A 51 12.53 -1.27 6.65
CA VAL A 51 11.15 -1.23 6.16
C VAL A 51 11.14 -1.25 4.63
N VAL A 52 10.39 -2.16 4.04
CA VAL A 52 10.13 -2.22 2.60
C VAL A 52 8.69 -1.78 2.35
N ASP A 53 8.51 -0.68 1.65
CA ASP A 53 7.20 -0.13 1.29
C ASP A 53 6.86 -0.51 -0.15
N VAL A 54 5.99 -1.49 -0.30
CA VAL A 54 5.57 -2.08 -1.59
C VAL A 54 4.49 -1.21 -2.21
N GLY A 55 4.75 -0.71 -3.42
CA GLY A 55 3.89 0.27 -4.07
C GLY A 55 3.93 1.62 -3.35
N GLY A 56 5.07 1.97 -2.70
CA GLY A 56 5.19 3.13 -1.86
C GLY A 56 5.07 4.49 -2.56
N GLY A 57 5.05 4.49 -3.89
CA GLY A 57 4.78 5.67 -4.71
C GLY A 57 5.74 6.81 -4.43
N THR A 58 5.19 7.95 -3.99
CA THR A 58 5.96 9.16 -3.64
C THR A 58 6.42 9.18 -2.18
N GLY A 59 6.24 8.07 -1.44
CA GLY A 59 6.68 7.93 -0.04
C GLY A 59 5.80 8.62 0.99
N ASN A 60 4.52 8.75 0.72
CA ASN A 60 3.59 9.48 1.59
C ASN A 60 3.43 8.86 2.99
N PHE A 61 3.74 7.58 3.16
CA PHE A 61 3.73 6.91 4.46
C PHE A 61 5.12 6.75 5.10
N ARG A 62 6.19 7.34 4.52
CA ARG A 62 7.53 7.34 5.13
C ARG A 62 7.52 7.85 6.56
N GLU A 63 6.75 8.88 6.83
CA GLU A 63 6.69 9.55 8.13
C GLU A 63 6.06 8.71 9.27
N VAL A 64 5.45 7.55 8.98
CA VAL A 64 4.94 6.66 10.04
C VAL A 64 6.06 5.85 10.69
N TRP A 65 7.24 5.79 10.07
CA TRP A 65 8.40 5.02 10.49
C TRP A 65 9.47 5.91 11.14
N PRO A 66 10.29 5.36 12.03
CA PRO A 66 11.40 6.10 12.64
C PRO A 66 12.33 6.71 11.58
N ALA A 67 12.87 7.89 11.86
CA ALA A 67 13.77 8.57 10.93
C ALA A 67 15.05 7.77 10.64
N ASN A 68 15.54 7.03 11.62
CA ASN A 68 16.74 6.20 11.52
C ASN A 68 16.54 4.81 10.93
N CYS A 69 15.32 4.44 10.52
CA CYS A 69 15.12 3.16 9.83
C CYS A 69 15.62 3.23 8.38
N ARG A 70 16.16 2.12 7.90
CA ARG A 70 16.45 1.93 6.48
C ARG A 70 15.13 1.76 5.74
N TYR A 71 14.73 2.76 5.01
CA TYR A 71 13.46 2.74 4.27
C TYR A 71 13.68 2.49 2.79
N VAL A 72 13.04 1.45 2.27
CA VAL A 72 13.09 1.02 0.87
C VAL A 72 11.71 1.23 0.26
N CYS A 73 11.59 2.19 -0.65
CA CYS A 73 10.38 2.41 -1.45
C CYS A 73 10.47 1.61 -2.74
N LEU A 74 9.60 0.64 -2.92
CA LEU A 74 9.52 -0.21 -4.10
C LEU A 74 8.27 0.15 -4.90
N ASP A 75 8.44 0.49 -6.17
CA ASP A 75 7.33 0.84 -7.07
C ASP A 75 7.66 0.46 -8.53
N LEU A 76 6.65 0.37 -9.39
CA LEU A 76 6.77 0.16 -10.83
C LEU A 76 6.91 1.48 -11.62
N GLU A 77 6.55 2.60 -11.02
CA GLU A 77 6.49 3.90 -11.69
C GLU A 77 7.72 4.76 -11.37
N MET A 78 8.67 4.83 -12.29
CA MET A 78 9.88 5.65 -12.17
C MET A 78 9.61 7.12 -11.77
N PRO A 79 8.59 7.82 -12.33
CA PRO A 79 8.31 9.20 -11.93
C PRO A 79 7.96 9.35 -10.44
N LYS A 80 7.26 8.37 -9.86
CA LYS A 80 6.95 8.35 -8.42
C LYS A 80 8.20 8.14 -7.58
N LEU A 81 9.07 7.22 -7.99
CA LEU A 81 10.34 6.96 -7.32
C LEU A 81 11.29 8.16 -7.37
N LEU A 82 11.32 8.89 -8.46
CA LEU A 82 12.08 10.16 -8.56
C LEU A 82 11.53 11.21 -7.58
N SER A 83 10.20 11.34 -7.49
CA SER A 83 9.56 12.21 -6.51
C SER A 83 9.83 11.78 -5.07
N PHE A 84 9.80 10.48 -4.80
CA PHE A 84 10.21 9.92 -3.50
C PHE A 84 11.65 10.29 -3.14
N ARG A 85 12.60 10.09 -4.04
CA ARG A 85 14.02 10.44 -3.82
C ARG A 85 14.23 11.92 -3.51
N ALA A 86 13.46 12.80 -4.15
CA ALA A 86 13.52 14.23 -3.88
C ALA A 86 13.00 14.60 -2.47
N LYS A 87 11.99 13.85 -1.97
CA LYS A 87 11.39 14.08 -0.64
C LYS A 87 12.15 13.38 0.49
N VAL A 88 12.75 12.22 0.21
CA VAL A 88 13.41 11.33 1.17
C VAL A 88 14.82 11.00 0.66
N PRO A 89 15.79 11.91 0.81
CA PRO A 89 17.15 11.72 0.25
C PRO A 89 17.84 10.45 0.75
N ASP A 90 17.62 10.08 2.01
CA ASP A 90 18.20 8.89 2.65
C ASP A 90 17.43 7.59 2.37
N GLY A 91 16.27 7.68 1.70
CA GLY A 91 15.47 6.53 1.32
C GLY A 91 16.04 5.81 0.10
N LEU A 92 15.86 4.52 0.04
CA LEU A 92 16.24 3.70 -1.11
C LEU A 92 15.05 3.54 -2.05
N ALA A 93 15.18 3.98 -3.30
CA ALA A 93 14.19 3.78 -4.35
C ALA A 93 14.55 2.53 -5.18
N VAL A 94 13.60 1.61 -5.32
CA VAL A 94 13.78 0.35 -6.06
C VAL A 94 12.68 0.24 -7.11
N LEU A 95 13.05 0.30 -8.39
CA LEU A 95 12.15 0.02 -9.51
C LEU A 95 12.02 -1.49 -9.65
N SER A 96 10.89 -2.05 -9.20
CA SER A 96 10.69 -3.50 -9.20
C SER A 96 9.21 -3.86 -9.17
N ASP A 97 8.89 -5.01 -9.79
CA ASP A 97 7.58 -5.63 -9.66
C ASP A 97 7.44 -6.25 -8.26
N ALA A 98 6.36 -5.88 -7.56
CA ALA A 98 6.04 -6.38 -6.24
C ALA A 98 5.81 -7.90 -6.19
N SER A 99 5.43 -8.52 -7.31
CA SER A 99 5.27 -9.98 -7.42
C SER A 99 6.60 -10.72 -7.66
N ARG A 100 7.71 -9.98 -7.81
CA ARG A 100 9.08 -10.50 -7.95
C ARG A 100 10.07 -9.43 -7.48
N MET A 101 10.10 -9.21 -6.18
CA MET A 101 10.88 -8.12 -5.59
C MET A 101 12.38 -8.35 -5.77
N SER A 102 13.09 -7.34 -6.28
CA SER A 102 14.56 -7.33 -6.44
C SER A 102 15.26 -7.10 -5.08
N LEU A 103 14.87 -7.89 -4.07
CA LEU A 103 15.37 -7.84 -2.70
C LEU A 103 15.76 -9.23 -2.22
N ALA A 104 16.75 -9.33 -1.36
CA ALA A 104 17.19 -10.59 -0.79
C ALA A 104 16.13 -11.17 0.18
N SER A 105 16.09 -12.51 0.29
CA SER A 105 15.29 -13.19 1.30
C SER A 105 15.73 -12.81 2.71
N GLY A 106 14.78 -12.62 3.64
CA GLY A 106 15.11 -12.32 5.03
C GLY A 106 15.76 -10.95 5.26
N SER A 107 15.63 -10.00 4.33
CA SER A 107 16.32 -8.70 4.39
C SER A 107 15.52 -7.58 5.07
N ALA A 108 14.24 -7.78 5.39
CA ALA A 108 13.38 -6.78 5.98
C ALA A 108 12.80 -7.20 7.34
N ASP A 109 12.67 -6.22 8.25
CA ASP A 109 11.94 -6.37 9.50
C ASP A 109 10.44 -6.21 9.29
N VAL A 110 10.10 -5.24 8.43
CA VAL A 110 8.73 -4.90 8.08
C VAL A 110 8.59 -4.77 6.57
N VAL A 111 7.53 -5.36 6.03
CA VAL A 111 7.03 -5.09 4.68
C VAL A 111 5.68 -4.40 4.81
N THR A 112 5.46 -3.32 4.07
CA THR A 112 4.17 -2.63 4.04
C THR A 112 3.53 -2.73 2.66
N CYS A 113 2.23 -2.91 2.64
CA CYS A 113 1.36 -2.78 1.46
C CYS A 113 0.26 -1.80 1.83
N ILE A 114 0.48 -0.51 1.53
CA ILE A 114 -0.41 0.58 1.92
C ILE A 114 -1.06 1.17 0.67
N ALA A 115 -2.39 1.12 0.58
CA ALA A 115 -3.19 1.61 -0.54
C ALA A 115 -2.71 1.08 -1.90
N VAL A 116 -2.36 -0.21 -1.97
CA VAL A 116 -1.83 -0.86 -3.18
C VAL A 116 -2.58 -2.13 -3.56
N THR A 117 -3.17 -2.85 -2.60
CA THR A 117 -3.72 -4.19 -2.88
C THR A 117 -4.94 -4.14 -3.78
N HIS A 118 -5.71 -3.05 -3.76
CA HIS A 118 -6.87 -2.83 -4.64
C HIS A 118 -6.49 -2.59 -6.12
N HIS A 119 -5.22 -2.41 -6.43
CA HIS A 119 -4.71 -2.39 -7.81
C HIS A 119 -4.30 -3.78 -8.32
N LEU A 120 -4.23 -4.78 -7.46
CA LEU A 120 -3.70 -6.11 -7.75
C LEU A 120 -4.83 -7.13 -7.94
N SER A 121 -4.79 -7.90 -9.02
CA SER A 121 -5.69 -9.07 -9.16
C SER A 121 -5.47 -10.06 -8.01
N GLY A 122 -6.43 -10.97 -7.78
CA GLY A 122 -6.31 -11.95 -6.70
C GLY A 122 -5.04 -12.79 -6.79
N ALA A 123 -4.69 -13.26 -8.01
CA ALA A 123 -3.48 -14.05 -8.25
C ALA A 123 -2.19 -13.22 -8.10
N LEU A 124 -2.22 -11.93 -8.47
CA LEU A 124 -1.07 -11.05 -8.32
C LEU A 124 -0.84 -10.73 -6.83
N LEU A 125 -1.92 -10.47 -6.08
CA LEU A 125 -1.82 -10.26 -4.64
C LEU A 125 -1.24 -11.48 -3.92
N ASP A 126 -1.65 -12.70 -4.30
CA ASP A 126 -1.07 -13.92 -3.71
C ASP A 126 0.45 -13.99 -3.91
N ARG A 127 0.94 -13.67 -5.11
CA ARG A 127 2.38 -13.59 -5.39
C ARG A 127 3.08 -12.49 -4.60
N VAL A 128 2.45 -11.34 -4.42
CA VAL A 128 2.98 -10.25 -3.59
C VAL A 128 3.09 -10.69 -2.13
N MET A 129 2.10 -11.44 -1.62
CA MET A 129 2.16 -12.01 -0.26
C MET A 129 3.30 -13.03 -0.13
N ASP A 130 3.52 -13.88 -1.16
CA ASP A 130 4.63 -14.83 -1.19
C ASP A 130 5.98 -14.12 -1.17
N GLU A 131 6.15 -13.07 -1.98
CA GLU A 131 7.36 -12.26 -2.01
C GLU A 131 7.58 -11.48 -0.70
N ALA A 132 6.53 -10.90 -0.13
CA ALA A 132 6.61 -10.26 1.19
C ALA A 132 7.06 -11.26 2.25
N PHE A 133 6.51 -12.48 2.23
CA PHE A 133 6.94 -13.56 3.12
C PHE A 133 8.41 -13.93 2.90
N ARG A 134 8.87 -14.02 1.66
CA ARG A 134 10.27 -14.32 1.33
C ARG A 134 11.22 -13.23 1.84
N VAL A 135 10.89 -11.96 1.59
CA VAL A 135 11.74 -10.81 1.93
C VAL A 135 11.80 -10.55 3.44
N LEU A 136 10.72 -10.85 4.18
CA LEU A 136 10.71 -10.73 5.63
C LEU A 136 11.64 -11.76 6.29
N ARG A 137 12.39 -11.33 7.30
CA ARG A 137 13.11 -12.21 8.21
C ARG A 137 12.14 -13.03 9.08
N ALA A 138 12.62 -14.08 9.73
CA ALA A 138 11.86 -14.78 10.76
C ALA A 138 11.41 -13.80 11.85
N GLY A 139 10.14 -13.87 12.25
CA GLY A 139 9.53 -12.93 13.17
C GLY A 139 9.23 -11.54 12.60
N GLY A 140 9.56 -11.27 11.33
CA GLY A 140 9.23 -10.03 10.65
C GLY A 140 7.72 -9.82 10.48
N ARG A 141 7.33 -8.59 10.19
CA ARG A 141 5.92 -8.16 10.15
C ARG A 141 5.52 -7.67 8.76
N ILE A 142 4.35 -8.08 8.29
CA ILE A 142 3.67 -7.40 7.19
C ILE A 142 2.61 -6.47 7.76
N VAL A 143 2.51 -5.27 7.20
CA VAL A 143 1.47 -4.29 7.50
C VAL A 143 0.65 -4.07 6.24
N LEU A 144 -0.62 -4.44 6.27
CA LEU A 144 -1.60 -4.16 5.24
C LEU A 144 -2.48 -2.99 5.68
N PHE A 145 -2.63 -2.00 4.83
CA PHE A 145 -3.58 -0.92 5.01
C PHE A 145 -4.19 -0.58 3.66
N ASP A 146 -5.49 -0.86 3.49
CA ASP A 146 -6.15 -0.65 2.20
C ASP A 146 -7.61 -0.20 2.36
N PRO A 147 -8.14 0.63 1.43
CA PRO A 147 -9.57 0.86 1.37
C PRO A 147 -10.29 -0.45 1.02
N VAL A 148 -11.40 -0.69 1.71
CA VAL A 148 -12.23 -1.89 1.50
C VAL A 148 -13.64 -1.52 1.09
N VAL A 149 -14.30 -2.44 0.40
CA VAL A 149 -15.69 -2.23 -0.04
C VAL A 149 -16.62 -2.35 1.15
N ASN A 150 -17.41 -1.29 1.37
CA ASN A 150 -18.57 -1.34 2.22
C ASN A 150 -19.79 -0.87 1.40
N ARG A 151 -20.72 -1.79 1.15
CA ARG A 151 -21.91 -1.51 0.32
C ARG A 151 -22.92 -0.57 0.99
N GLU A 152 -22.84 -0.39 2.29
CA GLU A 152 -23.71 0.49 3.06
C GLU A 152 -23.25 1.97 3.01
N ARG A 153 -22.00 2.23 2.58
CA ARG A 153 -21.40 3.57 2.54
C ARG A 153 -21.41 4.15 1.14
N TRP A 154 -22.46 4.94 0.82
CA TRP A 154 -22.63 5.56 -0.50
C TRP A 154 -21.46 6.47 -0.92
N ILE A 155 -20.84 7.22 0.02
CA ILE A 155 -19.67 8.07 -0.25
C ILE A 155 -18.48 7.20 -0.70
N GLY A 156 -18.24 6.09 -0.02
CA GLY A 156 -17.20 5.14 -0.39
C GLY A 156 -17.43 4.56 -1.79
N GLN A 157 -18.69 4.22 -2.13
CA GLN A 157 -19.02 3.73 -3.46
C GLN A 157 -18.80 4.77 -4.56
N MET A 158 -19.08 6.04 -4.29
CA MET A 158 -18.81 7.13 -5.25
C MET A 158 -17.28 7.29 -5.45
N LEU A 159 -16.50 7.23 -4.38
CA LEU A 159 -15.05 7.33 -4.45
C LEU A 159 -14.42 6.16 -5.21
N TRP A 160 -14.95 4.92 -5.06
CA TRP A 160 -14.50 3.77 -5.84
C TRP A 160 -14.65 3.96 -7.36
N ARG A 161 -15.66 4.74 -7.82
CA ARG A 161 -15.83 5.07 -9.25
C ARG A 161 -14.73 6.00 -9.78
N LEU A 162 -14.10 6.76 -8.90
CA LEU A 162 -13.02 7.70 -9.21
C LEU A 162 -11.64 7.09 -8.98
N ASP A 163 -11.59 6.02 -8.21
CA ASP A 163 -10.37 5.28 -7.96
C ASP A 163 -9.94 4.49 -9.21
N ARG A 164 -8.63 4.36 -9.41
CA ARG A 164 -8.04 3.55 -10.48
C ARG A 164 -7.87 2.09 -10.09
N GLY A 165 -8.19 1.73 -8.85
CA GLY A 165 -8.15 0.37 -8.33
C GLY A 165 -9.19 -0.51 -9.04
N ALA A 166 -8.70 -1.54 -9.76
CA ALA A 166 -9.57 -2.42 -10.55
C ALA A 166 -10.08 -3.63 -9.74
N TYR A 167 -9.59 -3.84 -8.53
CA TYR A 167 -9.83 -5.05 -7.74
C TYR A 167 -10.21 -4.71 -6.28
N PRO A 168 -11.32 -3.97 -6.07
CA PRO A 168 -11.79 -3.68 -4.72
C PRO A 168 -12.16 -4.98 -3.99
N ARG A 169 -11.81 -5.05 -2.70
CA ARG A 169 -12.05 -6.22 -1.84
C ARG A 169 -12.81 -5.84 -0.59
N THR A 170 -13.52 -6.80 -0.02
CA THR A 170 -14.06 -6.67 1.33
C THR A 170 -12.94 -6.82 2.37
N ALA A 171 -13.20 -6.42 3.60
CA ALA A 171 -12.25 -6.57 4.70
C ALA A 171 -11.95 -8.06 4.97
N GLU A 172 -12.97 -8.90 4.84
CA GLU A 172 -12.89 -10.35 5.03
C GLU A 172 -12.00 -11.01 3.97
N GLU A 173 -12.20 -10.68 2.69
CA GLU A 173 -11.36 -11.17 1.59
C GLU A 173 -9.89 -10.76 1.75
N LEU A 174 -9.64 -9.52 2.20
CA LEU A 174 -8.28 -9.04 2.43
C LEU A 174 -7.63 -9.75 3.63
N ARG A 175 -8.40 -9.99 4.68
CA ARG A 175 -7.95 -10.74 5.86
C ARG A 175 -7.59 -12.19 5.51
N GLU A 176 -8.44 -12.88 4.74
CA GLU A 176 -8.14 -14.23 4.27
C GLU A 176 -6.83 -14.30 3.47
N LYS A 177 -6.56 -13.31 2.61
CA LYS A 177 -5.29 -13.23 1.87
C LYS A 177 -4.09 -13.12 2.81
N LEU A 178 -4.21 -12.34 3.88
CA LEU A 178 -3.16 -12.19 4.88
C LEU A 178 -2.96 -13.49 5.69
N GLU A 179 -4.05 -14.13 6.13
CA GLU A 179 -4.03 -15.34 6.96
C GLU A 179 -3.44 -16.56 6.25
N ARG A 180 -3.45 -16.59 4.91
CA ARG A 180 -2.85 -17.71 4.14
C ARG A 180 -1.33 -17.82 4.31
N ARG A 181 -0.64 -16.74 4.65
CA ARG A 181 0.83 -16.70 4.73
C ARG A 181 1.36 -16.24 6.08
N PHE A 182 0.54 -15.53 6.85
CA PHE A 182 0.98 -14.87 8.07
C PHE A 182 0.04 -15.18 9.23
N ARG A 183 0.59 -15.28 10.44
CA ARG A 183 -0.22 -15.25 11.63
C ARG A 183 -0.69 -13.82 11.89
N VAL A 184 -1.97 -13.54 11.74
CA VAL A 184 -2.54 -12.21 12.01
C VAL A 184 -2.47 -11.93 13.51
N THR A 185 -1.81 -10.82 13.87
CA THR A 185 -1.61 -10.38 15.26
C THR A 185 -2.39 -9.11 15.59
N HIS A 186 -2.82 -8.37 14.57
CA HIS A 186 -3.68 -7.22 14.70
C HIS A 186 -4.60 -7.11 13.49
N TRP A 187 -5.86 -6.76 13.73
CA TRP A 187 -6.82 -6.47 12.66
C TRP A 187 -7.84 -5.46 13.14
N GLU A 188 -7.99 -4.36 12.43
CA GLU A 188 -8.99 -3.35 12.72
C GLU A 188 -9.59 -2.78 11.44
N ARG A 189 -10.82 -2.25 11.56
CA ARG A 189 -11.52 -1.54 10.50
C ARG A 189 -11.87 -0.14 11.00
N PHE A 190 -11.73 0.84 10.16
CA PHE A 190 -12.12 2.20 10.49
C PHE A 190 -12.56 2.97 9.23
N ALA A 191 -13.31 4.04 9.46
CA ALA A 191 -13.85 4.86 8.40
C ALA A 191 -13.27 6.27 8.45
N VAL A 192 -12.76 6.71 7.31
CA VAL A 192 -12.47 8.12 7.03
C VAL A 192 -13.49 8.55 5.97
N TYR A 193 -13.14 8.61 4.71
CA TYR A 193 -14.07 8.72 3.58
C TYR A 193 -14.43 7.34 3.03
N HIS A 194 -13.41 6.52 2.74
CA HIS A 194 -13.57 5.07 2.59
C HIS A 194 -13.66 4.38 3.94
N GLU A 195 -14.13 3.15 3.95
CA GLU A 195 -13.78 2.21 4.99
C GLU A 195 -12.39 1.63 4.65
N TYR A 196 -11.57 1.45 5.67
CA TYR A 196 -10.23 0.90 5.55
C TYR A 196 -10.10 -0.32 6.47
N ALA A 197 -9.32 -1.29 6.03
CA ALA A 197 -8.82 -2.37 6.87
C ALA A 197 -7.33 -2.19 7.11
N LEU A 198 -6.91 -2.36 8.36
CA LEU A 198 -5.52 -2.39 8.78
C LEU A 198 -5.23 -3.72 9.45
N GLY A 199 -4.30 -4.46 8.89
CA GLY A 199 -3.88 -5.76 9.39
C GLY A 199 -2.37 -5.84 9.59
N ILE A 200 -1.95 -6.50 10.67
CA ILE A 200 -0.56 -6.87 10.90
C ILE A 200 -0.46 -8.39 10.96
N GLY A 201 0.38 -8.94 10.10
CA GLY A 201 0.73 -10.36 10.09
C GLY A 201 2.19 -10.59 10.49
N THR A 202 2.45 -11.68 11.18
CA THR A 202 3.80 -12.11 11.56
C THR A 202 4.23 -13.29 10.71
N LYS A 203 5.42 -13.23 10.13
CA LYS A 203 6.09 -14.39 9.56
C LYS A 203 6.57 -15.28 10.70
N LEU A 204 5.99 -16.46 10.83
CA LEU A 204 6.48 -17.45 11.79
C LEU A 204 7.87 -17.94 11.33
N ALA A 205 8.73 -18.25 12.30
CA ALA A 205 9.94 -18.99 12.01
C ALA A 205 9.52 -20.35 11.43
N SER A 206 10.12 -20.79 10.35
CA SER A 206 10.03 -22.17 9.93
C SER A 206 10.79 -23.00 10.97
N ASP A 207 10.16 -23.97 11.54
CA ASP A 207 10.78 -24.97 12.41
C ASP A 207 11.87 -25.70 11.65
#